data_176d0b2c1f64825700d8754c738f900b
#
_entry.id   176d0b2c1f64825700d8754c738f900b
#
_cell.length_a   1.000
_cell.length_b   1.000
_cell.length_c   1.000
_cell.angle_alpha   90.00
_cell.angle_beta   90.00
_cell.angle_gamma   90.00
#
_symmetry.space_group_name_H-M   'P 1'
#
loop_
_entity.id
_entity.type
_entity.pdbx_description
1 polymer ?
#
loop_
_entity_poly.entity_id
_entity_poly.type
_entity_poly.pdbx_seq_one_letter_code
_entity_poly.pdbx_strand_id
1 'polypeptide(L)'
;IKGTLFSKVGAVGLGARVILEGRMFTMAGAITTGVNAVITPPACTSTISVFCESGCGPAAAVDVLGIVSDFALYTSLGAVGNTSISGVNGRIGTNSGSIVGYTNGIHIGSEHIADSLTAQAKKDLDTAYAALMSLPVTGVHAAAAFGTGEVLDPGVYSISAAGSLSGTITLDGKGDPDAIF
;
A
#
# COMPACT_ATOMS: atom_id res chain seq x y z
N ILE A 1 -7.74 7.13 5.60
CA ILE A 1 -6.99 7.07 4.33
C ILE A 1 -7.58 5.94 3.51
N LYS A 2 -7.79 6.17 2.19
CA LYS A 2 -8.20 5.13 1.25
C LYS A 2 -7.15 4.99 0.16
N GLY A 3 -6.86 3.75 -0.25
CA GLY A 3 -5.94 3.46 -1.35
C GLY A 3 -4.69 2.68 -0.94
N THR A 4 -3.79 2.46 -1.90
CA THR A 4 -2.55 1.72 -1.68
C THR A 4 -1.39 2.69 -1.47
N LEU A 5 -0.67 2.51 -0.37
CA LEU A 5 0.58 3.22 -0.09
C LEU A 5 1.74 2.36 -0.58
N PHE A 6 2.57 2.91 -1.45
CA PHE A 6 3.69 2.20 -2.04
C PHE A 6 4.99 2.98 -1.90
N SER A 7 6.03 2.32 -1.40
CA SER A 7 7.39 2.87 -1.30
C SER A 7 8.39 1.96 -2.00
N LYS A 8 9.32 2.55 -2.77
CA LYS A 8 10.44 1.81 -3.35
C LYS A 8 11.48 1.48 -2.30
N VAL A 9 11.91 2.48 -1.55
CA VAL A 9 12.99 2.35 -0.57
C VAL A 9 12.61 3.15 0.68
N GLY A 10 12.83 2.54 1.82
CA GLY A 10 12.55 3.13 3.12
C GLY A 10 11.36 2.48 3.82
N ALA A 11 11.28 2.70 5.11
CA ALA A 11 10.20 2.20 5.93
C ALA A 11 8.89 2.93 5.63
N VAL A 12 7.80 2.19 5.66
CA VAL A 12 6.43 2.74 5.61
C VAL A 12 5.79 2.51 6.96
N GLY A 13 5.36 3.58 7.60
CA GLY A 13 4.74 3.49 8.92
C GLY A 13 3.40 4.20 8.98
N LEU A 14 2.44 3.56 9.63
CA LEU A 14 1.22 4.23 10.07
C LEU A 14 1.38 4.70 11.50
N GLY A 15 1.08 5.95 11.73
CA GLY A 15 1.00 6.53 13.07
C GLY A 15 -0.15 5.95 13.90
N ALA A 16 -0.26 6.43 15.13
CA ALA A 16 -1.32 6.00 16.02
C ALA A 16 -2.72 6.42 15.51
N ARG A 17 -3.70 5.54 15.67
CA ARG A 17 -5.13 5.76 15.35
C ARG A 17 -5.42 6.04 13.87
N VAL A 18 -4.52 5.67 12.97
CA VAL A 18 -4.78 5.78 11.54
C VAL A 18 -5.70 4.65 11.10
N ILE A 19 -6.70 4.99 10.30
CA ILE A 19 -7.56 4.02 9.60
C ILE A 19 -7.16 4.06 8.13
N LEU A 20 -6.67 2.94 7.62
CA LEU A 20 -6.35 2.71 6.22
C LEU A 20 -7.31 1.68 5.63
N GLU A 21 -8.21 2.15 4.78
CA GLU A 21 -8.97 1.28 3.87
C GLU A 21 -8.12 1.10 2.60
N GLY A 22 -7.27 0.09 2.63
CA GLY A 22 -6.25 -0.04 1.60
C GLY A 22 -5.13 -1.00 1.97
N ARG A 23 -3.97 -0.79 1.34
CA ARG A 23 -2.80 -1.65 1.45
C ARG A 23 -1.53 -0.85 1.65
N MET A 24 -0.49 -1.49 2.19
CA MET A 24 0.84 -0.91 2.30
C MET A 24 1.88 -1.85 1.73
N PHE A 25 2.67 -1.35 0.80
CA PHE A 25 3.73 -2.09 0.14
C PHE A 25 5.06 -1.34 0.18
N THR A 26 6.15 -2.07 0.35
CA THR A 26 7.51 -1.55 0.13
C THR A 26 8.39 -2.59 -0.54
N MET A 27 9.24 -2.15 -1.47
CA MET A 27 10.23 -3.04 -2.09
C MET A 27 11.44 -3.25 -1.18
N ALA A 28 11.83 -2.23 -0.41
CA ALA A 28 12.95 -2.35 0.54
C ALA A 28 12.71 -1.43 1.74
N GLY A 29 12.46 -2.03 2.90
CA GLY A 29 12.23 -1.33 4.15
C GLY A 29 11.22 -2.04 5.03
N ALA A 30 11.12 -1.61 6.26
CA ALA A 30 10.15 -2.16 7.19
C ALA A 30 8.76 -1.54 7.00
N ILE A 31 7.73 -2.32 7.26
CA ILE A 31 6.38 -1.82 7.46
C ILE A 31 6.09 -1.85 8.97
N THR A 32 5.60 -0.73 9.48
CA THR A 32 5.26 -0.63 10.91
C THR A 32 3.84 -0.08 11.09
N THR A 33 3.12 -0.63 12.04
CA THR A 33 1.81 -0.13 12.44
C THR A 33 1.85 0.40 13.86
N GLY A 34 1.36 1.61 14.06
CA GLY A 34 1.30 2.27 15.36
C GLY A 34 0.06 1.89 16.17
N VAL A 35 -0.03 2.42 17.37
CA VAL A 35 -1.11 2.12 18.33
C VAL A 35 -2.49 2.39 17.76
N ASN A 36 -3.39 1.40 17.83
CA ASN A 36 -4.77 1.49 17.36
C ASN A 36 -4.90 1.87 15.87
N ALA A 37 -3.91 1.53 15.05
CA ALA A 37 -4.05 1.59 13.60
C ALA A 37 -4.98 0.46 13.13
N VAL A 38 -5.80 0.73 12.13
CA VAL A 38 -6.68 -0.26 11.50
C VAL A 38 -6.41 -0.28 10.00
N ILE A 39 -6.08 -1.46 9.48
CA ILE A 39 -5.82 -1.66 8.06
C ILE A 39 -6.80 -2.71 7.54
N THR A 40 -7.58 -2.32 6.55
CA THR A 40 -8.54 -3.19 5.90
C THR A 40 -8.44 -2.99 4.40
N PRO A 41 -7.97 -3.99 3.64
CA PRO A 41 -8.02 -3.94 2.19
C PRO A 41 -9.45 -3.72 1.69
N PRO A 42 -9.65 -2.98 0.59
CA PRO A 42 -10.97 -2.79 0.03
C PRO A 42 -11.59 -4.15 -0.31
N ALA A 43 -12.87 -4.30 -0.01
CA ALA A 43 -13.63 -5.47 -0.41
C ALA A 43 -13.82 -5.44 -1.94
N CYS A 44 -13.64 -6.58 -2.59
CA CYS A 44 -14.03 -6.75 -3.98
C CYS A 44 -15.55 -6.79 -4.05
N THR A 45 -16.18 -5.73 -4.53
CA THR A 45 -17.65 -5.62 -4.68
C THR A 45 -18.16 -6.08 -6.06
N SER A 46 -17.41 -6.92 -6.78
CA SER A 46 -17.89 -7.48 -8.03
C SER A 46 -18.90 -8.60 -7.77
N THR A 47 -20.13 -8.41 -8.22
CA THR A 47 -21.21 -9.41 -8.21
C THR A 47 -21.06 -10.51 -9.27
N ILE A 48 -19.95 -10.55 -9.97
CA ILE A 48 -19.61 -11.66 -10.85
C ILE A 48 -18.47 -12.43 -10.20
N SER A 49 -18.86 -13.39 -9.41
CA SER A 49 -18.03 -14.38 -8.77
C SER A 49 -17.43 -15.32 -9.82
N VAL A 50 -16.30 -14.96 -10.37
CA VAL A 50 -15.30 -15.94 -10.83
C VAL A 50 -13.96 -15.25 -10.66
N PHE A 51 -13.27 -15.56 -9.55
CA PHE A 51 -11.91 -15.16 -9.25
C PHE A 51 -11.66 -13.63 -9.21
N CYS A 52 -11.60 -13.08 -8.00
CA CYS A 52 -10.78 -11.87 -7.76
C CYS A 52 -9.27 -12.21 -7.94
N GLU A 53 -8.95 -12.87 -9.03
CA GLU A 53 -7.57 -13.03 -9.54
C GLU A 53 -7.19 -11.84 -10.41
N SER A 54 -8.15 -10.96 -10.73
CA SER A 54 -7.95 -9.77 -11.54
C SER A 54 -8.76 -8.65 -10.93
N GLY A 55 -8.11 -7.62 -10.44
CA GLY A 55 -8.58 -6.36 -9.90
C GLY A 55 -10.09 -6.07 -9.87
N CYS A 56 -10.56 -5.58 -8.78
CA CYS A 56 -11.92 -5.08 -8.61
C CYS A 56 -12.12 -3.78 -9.42
N GLY A 57 -12.45 -3.89 -10.70
CA GLY A 57 -12.76 -2.75 -11.56
C GLY A 57 -13.45 -3.18 -12.84
N PRO A 58 -14.26 -2.32 -13.48
CA PRO A 58 -14.86 -2.61 -14.78
C PRO A 58 -13.78 -2.80 -15.84
N ALA A 59 -13.94 -3.81 -16.67
CA ALA A 59 -13.08 -4.27 -17.76
C ALA A 59 -11.99 -3.29 -18.23
N ALA A 60 -10.73 -3.73 -18.08
CA ALA A 60 -9.48 -3.16 -18.61
C ALA A 60 -8.60 -2.35 -17.66
N ALA A 61 -8.81 -2.33 -16.35
CA ALA A 61 -7.67 -2.07 -15.47
C ALA A 61 -6.78 -3.31 -15.52
N VAL A 62 -5.65 -3.21 -16.19
CA VAL A 62 -4.57 -4.19 -16.05
C VAL A 62 -4.32 -4.28 -14.56
N ASP A 63 -4.46 -5.47 -13.95
CA ASP A 63 -4.10 -5.65 -12.55
C ASP A 63 -2.58 -5.46 -12.43
N VAL A 64 -2.20 -4.21 -12.24
CA VAL A 64 -0.80 -3.82 -12.15
C VAL A 64 -0.14 -4.46 -10.93
N LEU A 65 -0.94 -4.85 -9.93
CA LEU A 65 -0.44 -5.37 -8.66
C LEU A 65 -0.28 -6.89 -8.66
N GLY A 66 -0.99 -7.64 -9.54
CA GLY A 66 -0.95 -9.10 -9.53
C GLY A 66 -1.25 -9.66 -8.14
N ILE A 67 -0.56 -10.75 -7.75
CA ILE A 67 -0.82 -11.43 -6.48
C ILE A 67 -0.51 -10.58 -5.23
N VAL A 68 0.29 -9.50 -5.38
CA VAL A 68 0.54 -8.62 -4.24
C VAL A 68 -0.73 -7.88 -3.79
N SER A 69 -1.72 -7.76 -4.66
CA SER A 69 -3.04 -7.20 -4.32
C SER A 69 -3.79 -7.97 -3.23
N ASP A 70 -3.44 -9.24 -3.00
CA ASP A 70 -4.02 -10.08 -1.95
C ASP A 70 -3.46 -9.75 -0.55
N PHE A 71 -2.38 -8.99 -0.48
CA PHE A 71 -1.78 -8.61 0.80
C PHE A 71 -2.32 -7.27 1.29
N ALA A 72 -2.59 -7.21 2.59
CA ALA A 72 -2.82 -5.94 3.29
C ALA A 72 -1.50 -5.20 3.53
N LEU A 73 -0.47 -5.94 3.97
CA LEU A 73 0.88 -5.45 4.21
C LEU A 73 1.87 -6.38 3.54
N TYR A 74 2.76 -5.84 2.71
CA TYR A 74 3.81 -6.63 2.08
C TYR A 74 5.11 -5.85 1.93
N THR A 75 6.22 -6.49 2.26
CA THR A 75 7.58 -6.00 1.96
C THR A 75 8.41 -7.04 1.22
N SER A 76 9.13 -6.63 0.20
CA SER A 76 10.07 -7.54 -0.48
C SER A 76 11.34 -7.76 0.35
N LEU A 77 11.77 -6.75 1.09
CA LEU A 77 12.97 -6.82 1.95
C LEU A 77 12.75 -5.97 3.19
N GLY A 78 12.60 -6.60 4.34
CA GLY A 78 12.41 -5.93 5.63
C GLY A 78 11.41 -6.65 6.51
N ALA A 79 11.18 -6.12 7.70
CA ALA A 79 10.21 -6.66 8.64
C ALA A 79 8.83 -6.03 8.46
N VAL A 80 7.80 -6.81 8.76
CA VAL A 80 6.45 -6.31 8.99
C VAL A 80 6.21 -6.36 10.49
N GLY A 81 6.10 -5.20 11.11
CA GLY A 81 6.07 -5.06 12.56
C GLY A 81 4.85 -4.31 13.07
N ASN A 82 4.35 -4.77 14.19
CA ASN A 82 3.35 -4.09 14.99
C ASN A 82 3.92 -3.80 16.38
N THR A 83 3.90 -2.54 16.78
CA THR A 83 4.48 -2.12 18.05
C THR A 83 3.46 -2.06 19.18
N SER A 84 2.18 -2.29 18.86
CA SER A 84 1.10 -2.19 19.86
C SER A 84 -0.19 -2.83 19.32
N ILE A 85 -1.33 -2.54 19.92
CA ILE A 85 -2.63 -3.04 19.49
C ILE A 85 -3.04 -2.32 18.20
N SER A 86 -3.05 -3.05 17.09
CA SER A 86 -3.50 -2.59 15.77
C SER A 86 -4.31 -3.69 15.10
N GLY A 87 -5.36 -3.33 14.38
CA GLY A 87 -6.16 -4.28 13.62
C GLY A 87 -5.66 -4.38 12.17
N VAL A 88 -5.29 -5.57 11.72
CA VAL A 88 -5.00 -5.84 10.30
C VAL A 88 -5.91 -6.96 9.82
N ASN A 89 -6.72 -6.65 8.81
CA ASN A 89 -7.56 -7.63 8.14
C ASN A 89 -6.98 -7.89 6.75
N GLY A 90 -6.57 -9.13 6.48
CA GLY A 90 -5.95 -9.55 5.22
C GLY A 90 -4.57 -10.18 5.41
N ARG A 91 -4.00 -10.69 4.32
CA ARG A 91 -2.67 -11.32 4.35
C ARG A 91 -1.58 -10.32 4.69
N ILE A 92 -0.60 -10.78 5.44
CA ILE A 92 0.63 -10.02 5.67
C ILE A 92 1.83 -10.85 5.23
N GLY A 93 2.84 -10.21 4.64
CA GLY A 93 3.96 -10.96 4.06
C GLY A 93 5.27 -10.22 3.99
N THR A 94 6.35 -11.00 4.03
CA THR A 94 7.70 -10.53 3.69
C THR A 94 8.43 -11.60 2.88
N ASN A 95 9.06 -11.20 1.78
CA ASN A 95 9.89 -12.13 1.01
C ASN A 95 11.27 -12.35 1.65
N SER A 96 11.78 -11.36 2.38
CA SER A 96 13.02 -11.48 3.14
C SER A 96 12.95 -10.58 4.38
N GLY A 97 12.74 -11.19 5.53
CA GLY A 97 12.58 -10.48 6.80
C GLY A 97 11.78 -11.29 7.81
N SER A 98 11.10 -10.60 8.70
CA SER A 98 10.29 -11.20 9.76
C SER A 98 8.93 -10.52 9.89
N ILE A 99 7.96 -11.25 10.45
CA ILE A 99 6.67 -10.71 10.89
C ILE A 99 6.67 -10.75 12.41
N VAL A 100 6.43 -9.62 13.06
CA VAL A 100 6.50 -9.51 14.52
C VAL A 100 5.38 -8.65 15.08
N GLY A 101 4.88 -9.01 16.26
CA GLY A 101 3.90 -8.22 17.00
C GLY A 101 2.44 -8.45 16.59
N TYR A 102 2.17 -9.40 15.71
CA TYR A 102 0.82 -9.81 15.33
C TYR A 102 0.40 -11.06 16.10
N THR A 103 -0.15 -10.85 17.28
CA THR A 103 -0.67 -11.93 18.12
C THR A 103 -2.16 -12.15 17.87
N ASN A 104 -2.70 -13.27 18.37
CA ASN A 104 -4.10 -13.64 18.20
C ASN A 104 -5.07 -12.48 18.50
N GLY A 105 -5.97 -12.19 17.55
CA GLY A 105 -6.99 -11.15 17.66
C GLY A 105 -6.61 -9.77 17.12
N ILE A 106 -5.33 -9.55 16.76
CA ILE A 106 -4.85 -8.31 16.14
C ILE A 106 -4.80 -8.45 14.62
N HIS A 107 -4.53 -9.66 14.14
CA HIS A 107 -4.45 -9.96 12.72
C HIS A 107 -5.48 -11.02 12.35
N ILE A 108 -6.27 -10.74 11.32
CA ILE A 108 -7.21 -11.67 10.70
C ILE A 108 -6.74 -11.95 9.27
N GLY A 109 -6.08 -13.08 9.07
CA GLY A 109 -5.51 -13.47 7.78
C GLY A 109 -4.34 -14.44 7.94
N SER A 110 -3.65 -14.73 6.85
CA SER A 110 -2.46 -15.57 6.85
C SER A 110 -1.18 -14.74 6.85
N GLU A 111 -0.14 -15.30 7.46
CA GLU A 111 1.22 -14.76 7.44
C GLU A 111 2.08 -15.56 6.46
N HIS A 112 2.85 -14.86 5.66
CA HIS A 112 3.71 -15.45 4.64
C HIS A 112 5.14 -14.92 4.77
N ILE A 113 6.11 -15.81 4.96
CA ILE A 113 7.53 -15.46 5.12
C ILE A 113 8.35 -16.33 4.18
N ALA A 114 9.04 -15.71 3.23
CA ALA A 114 10.01 -16.35 2.33
C ALA A 114 9.46 -17.62 1.65
N ASP A 115 8.20 -17.62 1.26
CA ASP A 115 7.54 -18.71 0.55
C ASP A 115 7.31 -18.39 -0.94
N SER A 116 6.70 -19.31 -1.67
CA SER A 116 6.43 -19.13 -3.10
C SER A 116 5.48 -17.96 -3.39
N LEU A 117 4.55 -17.70 -2.47
CA LEU A 117 3.59 -16.61 -2.60
C LEU A 117 4.29 -15.25 -2.47
N THR A 118 5.16 -15.09 -1.45
CA THR A 118 5.95 -13.88 -1.26
C THR A 118 6.98 -13.68 -2.37
N ALA A 119 7.53 -14.76 -2.91
CA ALA A 119 8.44 -14.67 -4.06
C ALA A 119 7.73 -14.20 -5.34
N GLN A 120 6.49 -14.62 -5.57
CA GLN A 120 5.69 -14.12 -6.69
C GLN A 120 5.25 -12.68 -6.44
N ALA A 121 4.76 -12.36 -5.24
CA ALA A 121 4.38 -11.01 -4.85
C ALA A 121 5.52 -9.99 -5.05
N LYS A 122 6.78 -10.41 -4.80
CA LYS A 122 7.95 -9.58 -5.10
C LYS A 122 8.05 -9.25 -6.59
N LYS A 123 7.90 -10.23 -7.47
CA LYS A 123 7.99 -10.02 -8.93
C LYS A 123 6.88 -9.10 -9.43
N ASP A 124 5.68 -9.30 -8.92
CA ASP A 124 4.52 -8.49 -9.30
C ASP A 124 4.68 -7.04 -8.81
N LEU A 125 5.20 -6.86 -7.60
CA LEU A 125 5.50 -5.53 -7.06
C LEU A 125 6.60 -4.81 -7.86
N ASP A 126 7.66 -5.53 -8.26
CA ASP A 126 8.71 -5.00 -9.14
C ASP A 126 8.11 -4.55 -10.49
N THR A 127 7.20 -5.34 -11.05
CA THR A 127 6.49 -5.03 -12.31
C THR A 127 5.57 -3.81 -12.14
N ALA A 128 4.78 -3.77 -11.07
CA ALA A 128 3.92 -2.64 -10.75
C ALA A 128 4.72 -1.34 -10.61
N TYR A 129 5.84 -1.40 -9.90
CA TYR A 129 6.71 -0.25 -9.76
C TYR A 129 7.25 0.24 -11.11
N ALA A 130 7.72 -0.68 -11.97
CA ALA A 130 8.22 -0.31 -13.29
C ALA A 130 7.12 0.34 -14.15
N ALA A 131 5.90 -0.17 -14.09
CA ALA A 131 4.75 0.41 -14.78
C ALA A 131 4.44 1.83 -14.28
N LEU A 132 4.40 2.05 -12.96
CA LEU A 132 4.15 3.37 -12.37
C LEU A 132 5.27 4.37 -12.74
N MET A 133 6.53 3.92 -12.74
CA MET A 133 7.67 4.76 -13.11
C MET A 133 7.70 5.13 -14.60
N SER A 134 6.98 4.41 -15.45
CA SER A 134 6.86 4.75 -16.88
C SER A 134 5.82 5.86 -17.16
N LEU A 135 5.01 6.21 -16.17
CA LEU A 135 4.01 7.25 -16.31
C LEU A 135 4.67 8.63 -16.43
N PRO A 136 4.17 9.49 -17.33
CA PRO A 136 4.71 10.83 -17.47
C PRO A 136 4.41 11.68 -16.24
N VAL A 137 5.37 12.52 -15.86
CA VAL A 137 5.14 13.54 -14.81
C VAL A 137 4.10 14.53 -15.33
N THR A 138 3.02 14.71 -14.57
CA THR A 138 1.90 15.63 -14.89
C THR A 138 1.96 16.91 -14.08
N GLY A 139 2.72 16.93 -12.99
CA GLY A 139 2.85 18.09 -12.12
C GLY A 139 4.17 18.15 -11.38
N VAL A 140 4.48 19.33 -10.88
CA VAL A 140 5.63 19.56 -9.99
C VAL A 140 5.08 20.06 -8.65
N HIS A 141 5.40 19.36 -7.58
CA HIS A 141 5.15 19.86 -6.24
C HIS A 141 6.40 20.62 -5.77
N ALA A 142 6.28 21.93 -5.65
CA ALA A 142 7.43 22.83 -5.43
C ALA A 142 8.17 22.55 -4.12
N ALA A 143 7.44 22.14 -3.07
CA ALA A 143 8.02 21.75 -1.80
C ALA A 143 8.16 20.24 -1.72
N ALA A 144 9.22 19.76 -1.07
CA ALA A 144 9.31 18.33 -0.72
C ALA A 144 8.46 17.98 0.52
N ALA A 145 8.03 18.96 1.29
CA ALA A 145 7.16 18.79 2.45
C ALA A 145 5.69 18.95 2.05
N PHE A 146 4.88 17.99 2.46
CA PHE A 146 3.43 17.98 2.32
C PHE A 146 2.75 18.16 3.68
N GLY A 147 1.48 18.56 3.67
CA GLY A 147 0.65 18.58 4.88
C GLY A 147 0.21 19.98 5.31
N THR A 148 0.29 20.96 4.42
CA THR A 148 -0.23 22.32 4.66
C THR A 148 -1.72 22.47 4.39
N GLY A 149 -2.42 21.34 4.18
CA GLY A 149 -3.84 21.31 3.83
C GLY A 149 -4.09 21.32 2.31
N GLU A 150 -3.06 21.07 1.53
CA GLU A 150 -3.16 21.01 0.06
C GLU A 150 -4.07 19.88 -0.42
N VAL A 151 -4.68 20.10 -1.57
CA VAL A 151 -5.47 19.12 -2.31
C VAL A 151 -4.71 18.78 -3.58
N LEU A 152 -4.42 17.50 -3.79
CA LEU A 152 -3.81 16.99 -5.02
C LEU A 152 -4.86 16.30 -5.88
N ASP A 153 -4.85 16.62 -7.15
CA ASP A 153 -5.60 15.91 -8.20
C ASP A 153 -4.84 14.66 -8.63
N PRO A 154 -5.50 13.69 -9.31
CA PRO A 154 -4.80 12.52 -9.85
C PRO A 154 -3.65 12.91 -10.77
N GLY A 155 -2.50 12.26 -10.59
CA GLY A 155 -1.33 12.55 -11.39
C GLY A 155 -0.02 12.07 -10.81
N VAL A 156 1.05 12.26 -11.58
CA VAL A 156 2.41 11.94 -11.20
C VAL A 156 3.15 13.24 -10.90
N TYR A 157 3.57 13.39 -9.65
CA TYR A 157 4.21 14.61 -9.18
C TYR A 157 5.71 14.39 -8.98
N SER A 158 6.51 15.31 -9.51
CA SER A 158 7.93 15.38 -9.17
C SER A 158 8.15 16.28 -7.96
N ILE A 159 9.08 15.89 -7.10
CA ILE A 159 9.55 16.66 -5.95
C ILE A 159 11.06 16.76 -5.98
N SER A 160 11.62 17.84 -5.46
CA SER A 160 13.05 18.14 -5.56
C SER A 160 13.94 17.44 -4.53
N ALA A 161 13.35 16.81 -3.51
CA ALA A 161 14.04 16.15 -2.41
C ALA A 161 13.20 15.00 -1.84
N ALA A 162 13.70 14.34 -0.81
CA ALA A 162 12.93 13.33 -0.10
C ALA A 162 11.63 13.93 0.47
N GLY A 163 10.50 13.31 0.13
CA GLY A 163 9.19 13.75 0.57
C GLY A 163 8.97 13.52 2.07
N SER A 164 8.29 14.46 2.72
CA SER A 164 7.81 14.30 4.09
C SER A 164 6.36 14.78 4.19
N LEU A 165 5.59 14.17 5.08
CA LEU A 165 4.21 14.58 5.35
C LEU A 165 4.07 14.91 6.85
N SER A 166 3.64 16.14 7.13
CA SER A 166 3.35 16.60 8.50
C SER A 166 2.10 17.47 8.48
N GLY A 167 0.98 16.90 8.90
CA GLY A 167 -0.33 17.54 8.84
C GLY A 167 -1.27 16.86 7.87
N THR A 168 -2.06 17.61 7.11
CA THR A 168 -3.13 17.09 6.27
C THR A 168 -2.84 17.33 4.79
N ILE A 169 -3.00 16.29 3.99
CA ILE A 169 -3.07 16.31 2.53
C ILE A 169 -4.39 15.67 2.11
N THR A 170 -5.01 16.19 1.09
CA THR A 170 -6.20 15.58 0.47
C THR A 170 -5.82 15.09 -0.92
N LEU A 171 -6.06 13.82 -1.18
CA LEU A 171 -5.97 13.23 -2.52
C LEU A 171 -7.39 13.15 -3.06
N ASP A 172 -7.72 14.03 -4.01
CA ASP A 172 -9.07 14.11 -4.60
C ASP A 172 -9.11 13.33 -5.91
N GLY A 173 -9.65 12.12 -5.88
CA GLY A 173 -9.77 11.25 -7.04
C GLY A 173 -10.75 11.74 -8.11
N LYS A 174 -11.43 12.88 -7.93
CA LYS A 174 -12.42 13.43 -8.85
C LYS A 174 -13.54 12.46 -9.22
N GLY A 175 -13.84 11.53 -8.30
CA GLY A 175 -14.84 10.48 -8.54
C GLY A 175 -14.30 9.25 -9.27
N ASP A 176 -13.02 9.21 -9.62
CA ASP A 176 -12.36 8.04 -10.18
C ASP A 176 -11.85 7.14 -9.04
N PRO A 177 -12.39 5.91 -8.88
CA PRO A 177 -11.93 4.96 -7.85
C PRO A 177 -10.53 4.41 -8.14
N ASP A 178 -10.06 4.49 -9.39
CA ASP A 178 -8.76 3.99 -9.84
C ASP A 178 -7.72 5.11 -9.98
N ALA A 179 -8.00 6.28 -9.42
CA ALA A 179 -7.11 7.44 -9.49
C ALA A 179 -5.71 7.15 -8.95
N ILE A 180 -4.68 7.51 -9.73
CA ILE A 180 -3.26 7.36 -9.36
C ILE A 180 -2.69 8.70 -8.92
N PHE A 181 -1.94 8.65 -7.79
CA PHE A 181 -1.22 9.79 -7.24
C PHE A 181 0.24 9.43 -6.97
#